data_256a757504adf27fa446b751afd43128
#
_entry.id   256a757504adf27fa446b751afd43128
#
_cell.length_a   1.000
_cell.length_b   1.000
_cell.length_c   1.000
_cell.angle_alpha   90.00
_cell.angle_beta   90.00
_cell.angle_gamma   90.00
#
_symmetry.space_group_name_H-M   'P 1'
#
loop_
_entity.id
_entity.type
_entity.pdbx_description
1 polymer ?
#
loop_
_entity_poly.entity_id
_entity_poly.type
_entity_poly.pdbx_seq_one_letter_code
_entity_poly.pdbx_strand_id
1 'polypeptide(L)'
;MVNCNPETVSTDYDTSDRLYFEPLTYEDVKNIIDIEKPEAVIVSLGGQTPLKLAGVLPSNLIAGTSPESIDRAEDRENWNQLCAELKILQPPGGTAKDFQEALEVAKKVGYPVLVRPSYVLGGRAMEIVYDDSQLEKTMDEMTRFGSLGIEGGLSAERPVLIDRFLEDATEVDVDAVRDHEGDVLIGAVMEHVEEAGIHSGDSACVIPPPNLKKEIVELIESNTRKIAEDLDVKGLINVQYAVKDDEVYVIEANPRASRTVPFVAKATGIPLAKIASRVMMNTSLKKLREEGFIQEPVKGDHISVKEAVLPFNRFPEADPVLGPEMRSTGEVMGIDLTSGLAFAKSQIAAGGALPTEGTVFMSLADRDKSSGLEAAKGFLRLGLEIVATGGTAAYLEENGVNIAHRVAKIGEDGTDAVRLIRSGKIQLVVNSPRGRGPRADGDHIRGAAAAEGIPLL
;
A
#
# COMPACT_ATOMS: atom_id res chain seq x y z
N MET A 1 -0.04 -26.25 -12.03
CA MET A 1 -0.48 -25.22 -11.07
C MET A 1 -0.80 -25.87 -9.73
N VAL A 2 -0.30 -25.31 -8.62
CA VAL A 2 -0.68 -25.71 -7.25
C VAL A 2 -1.23 -24.48 -6.54
N ASN A 3 -2.45 -24.53 -6.03
CA ASN A 3 -3.07 -23.45 -5.28
C ASN A 3 -4.25 -23.99 -4.47
N CYS A 4 -4.44 -23.48 -3.25
CA CYS A 4 -5.56 -23.86 -2.38
C CYS A 4 -6.73 -22.86 -2.41
N ASN A 5 -6.63 -21.76 -3.15
CA ASN A 5 -7.69 -20.77 -3.26
C ASN A 5 -8.58 -21.02 -4.48
N PRO A 6 -9.87 -21.38 -4.31
CA PRO A 6 -10.78 -21.62 -5.43
C PRO A 6 -11.31 -20.33 -6.09
N GLU A 7 -11.13 -19.18 -5.43
CA GLU A 7 -11.68 -17.88 -5.85
C GLU A 7 -10.68 -17.05 -6.68
N THR A 8 -9.85 -17.69 -7.47
CA THR A 8 -8.85 -17.00 -8.30
C THR A 8 -8.76 -17.60 -9.70
N VAL A 9 -8.48 -16.75 -10.69
CA VAL A 9 -8.34 -17.12 -12.10
C VAL A 9 -7.31 -18.25 -12.32
N SER A 10 -6.25 -18.30 -11.50
CA SER A 10 -5.22 -19.35 -11.62
C SER A 10 -5.75 -20.77 -11.31
N THR A 11 -6.91 -20.88 -10.69
CA THR A 11 -7.59 -22.16 -10.38
C THR A 11 -8.78 -22.45 -11.29
N ASP A 12 -8.99 -21.64 -12.33
CA ASP A 12 -9.94 -22.00 -13.39
C ASP A 12 -9.44 -23.22 -14.16
N TYR A 13 -10.36 -24.08 -14.57
CA TYR A 13 -10.07 -25.40 -15.13
C TYR A 13 -9.26 -25.37 -16.43
N ASP A 14 -9.23 -24.25 -17.12
CA ASP A 14 -8.57 -24.05 -18.41
C ASP A 14 -7.29 -23.21 -18.32
N THR A 15 -6.88 -22.79 -17.12
CA THR A 15 -5.70 -21.93 -16.93
C THR A 15 -4.39 -22.70 -16.96
N SER A 16 -4.38 -23.97 -16.54
CA SER A 16 -3.19 -24.82 -16.51
C SER A 16 -3.48 -26.23 -17.04
N ASP A 17 -2.45 -26.91 -17.54
CA ASP A 17 -2.58 -28.29 -18.03
C ASP A 17 -2.98 -29.26 -16.93
N ARG A 18 -2.53 -28.98 -15.68
CA ARG A 18 -2.90 -29.73 -14.48
C ARG A 18 -3.04 -28.79 -13.29
N LEU A 19 -4.13 -28.92 -12.57
CA LEU A 19 -4.44 -28.18 -11.38
C LEU A 19 -4.47 -29.09 -10.16
N TYR A 20 -3.69 -28.75 -9.14
CA TYR A 20 -3.68 -29.39 -7.83
C TYR A 20 -4.25 -28.42 -6.80
N PHE A 21 -5.40 -28.74 -6.22
CA PHE A 21 -5.99 -28.04 -5.09
C PHE A 21 -5.40 -28.60 -3.80
N GLU A 22 -4.20 -28.13 -3.46
CA GLU A 22 -3.50 -28.58 -2.26
C GLU A 22 -2.99 -27.38 -1.45
N PRO A 23 -2.84 -27.54 -0.15
CA PRO A 23 -2.15 -26.55 0.67
C PRO A 23 -0.74 -26.31 0.15
N LEU A 24 -0.26 -25.07 0.28
CA LEU A 24 1.11 -24.72 -0.12
C LEU A 24 2.11 -25.06 1.04
N THR A 25 2.01 -26.30 1.53
CA THR A 25 2.99 -26.87 2.49
C THR A 25 4.13 -27.57 1.76
N TYR A 26 5.25 -27.75 2.43
CA TYR A 26 6.38 -28.47 1.87
C TYR A 26 5.99 -29.90 1.45
N GLU A 27 5.26 -30.60 2.33
CA GLU A 27 4.89 -32.01 2.15
C GLU A 27 3.99 -32.20 0.91
N ASP A 28 2.98 -31.37 0.76
CA ASP A 28 2.02 -31.47 -0.35
C ASP A 28 2.69 -31.12 -1.67
N VAL A 29 3.46 -30.03 -1.71
CA VAL A 29 4.16 -29.58 -2.91
C VAL A 29 5.26 -30.57 -3.29
N LYS A 30 5.97 -31.17 -2.31
CA LYS A 30 6.98 -32.19 -2.58
C LYS A 30 6.38 -33.43 -3.21
N ASN A 31 5.22 -33.90 -2.74
CA ASN A 31 4.54 -35.05 -3.31
C ASN A 31 4.17 -34.79 -4.79
N ILE A 32 3.74 -33.58 -5.12
CA ILE A 32 3.44 -33.17 -6.50
C ILE A 32 4.73 -33.16 -7.34
N ILE A 33 5.82 -32.60 -6.82
CA ILE A 33 7.12 -32.58 -7.50
C ILE A 33 7.61 -34.00 -7.78
N ASP A 34 7.46 -34.92 -6.85
CA ASP A 34 7.91 -36.31 -6.99
C ASP A 34 7.11 -37.06 -8.09
N ILE A 35 5.83 -36.70 -8.28
CA ILE A 35 4.97 -37.29 -9.31
C ILE A 35 5.22 -36.61 -10.67
N GLU A 36 5.19 -35.30 -10.74
CA GLU A 36 5.24 -34.53 -11.98
C GLU A 36 6.67 -34.38 -12.52
N LYS A 37 7.68 -34.44 -11.66
CA LYS A 37 9.10 -34.28 -11.97
C LYS A 37 9.36 -33.04 -12.85
N PRO A 38 8.92 -31.86 -12.42
CA PRO A 38 9.05 -30.65 -13.21
C PRO A 38 10.53 -30.29 -13.41
N GLU A 39 10.86 -29.65 -14.50
CA GLU A 39 12.18 -29.07 -14.74
C GLU A 39 12.47 -27.88 -13.81
N ALA A 40 11.42 -27.15 -13.42
CA ALA A 40 11.52 -25.98 -12.56
C ALA A 40 10.22 -25.70 -11.79
N VAL A 41 10.36 -24.99 -10.67
CA VAL A 41 9.25 -24.51 -9.81
C VAL A 41 9.33 -22.99 -9.69
N ILE A 42 8.28 -22.29 -10.08
CA ILE A 42 8.15 -20.84 -9.91
C ILE A 42 7.35 -20.58 -8.62
N VAL A 43 7.96 -19.91 -7.65
CA VAL A 43 7.37 -19.59 -6.33
C VAL A 43 7.03 -18.12 -6.17
N SER A 44 7.49 -17.23 -7.07
CA SER A 44 7.43 -15.78 -6.91
C SER A 44 6.23 -15.10 -7.59
N LEU A 45 5.26 -15.84 -8.14
CA LEU A 45 4.08 -15.27 -8.80
C LEU A 45 2.81 -15.25 -7.94
N GLY A 46 2.82 -15.88 -6.76
CA GLY A 46 1.64 -16.03 -5.91
C GLY A 46 1.69 -15.25 -4.59
N GLY A 47 2.49 -14.22 -4.47
CA GLY A 47 2.68 -13.46 -3.23
C GLY A 47 3.57 -14.19 -2.22
N GLN A 48 3.39 -13.89 -0.93
CA GLN A 48 4.29 -14.33 0.13
C GLN A 48 4.18 -15.83 0.48
N THR A 49 2.99 -16.42 0.38
CA THR A 49 2.76 -17.81 0.78
C THR A 49 3.61 -18.81 -0.03
N PRO A 50 3.54 -18.82 -1.38
CA PRO A 50 4.41 -19.70 -2.16
C PRO A 50 5.89 -19.31 -2.08
N LEU A 51 6.22 -18.04 -1.83
CA LEU A 51 7.60 -17.59 -1.71
C LEU A 51 8.33 -18.28 -0.57
N LYS A 52 7.66 -18.56 0.55
CA LYS A 52 8.23 -19.32 1.69
C LYS A 52 8.71 -20.72 1.30
N LEU A 53 8.19 -21.31 0.23
CA LEU A 53 8.65 -22.60 -0.28
C LEU A 53 10.06 -22.55 -0.86
N ALA A 54 10.53 -21.36 -1.27
CA ALA A 54 11.90 -21.21 -1.80
C ALA A 54 12.97 -21.69 -0.82
N GLY A 55 12.80 -21.41 0.49
CA GLY A 55 13.76 -21.80 1.51
C GLY A 55 13.76 -23.28 1.89
N VAL A 56 12.75 -24.06 1.46
CA VAL A 56 12.61 -25.48 1.87
C VAL A 56 12.64 -26.45 0.68
N LEU A 57 12.35 -25.98 -0.54
CA LEU A 57 12.48 -26.77 -1.75
C LEU A 57 13.94 -26.82 -2.22
N PRO A 58 14.35 -27.87 -2.99
CA PRO A 58 15.68 -27.91 -3.58
C PRO A 58 15.97 -26.66 -4.42
N SER A 59 17.02 -25.92 -4.10
CA SER A 59 17.36 -24.65 -4.76
C SER A 59 17.56 -24.76 -6.26
N ASN A 60 18.04 -25.90 -6.73
CA ASN A 60 18.22 -26.19 -8.16
C ASN A 60 16.91 -26.34 -8.94
N LEU A 61 15.78 -26.49 -8.25
CA LEU A 61 14.45 -26.51 -8.89
C LEU A 61 13.81 -25.13 -8.94
N ILE A 62 14.28 -24.16 -8.15
CA ILE A 62 13.67 -22.83 -8.11
C ILE A 62 14.04 -22.07 -9.38
N ALA A 63 13.02 -21.68 -10.14
CA ALA A 63 13.16 -20.77 -11.27
C ALA A 63 12.87 -19.35 -10.83
N GLY A 64 13.75 -18.43 -11.20
CA GLY A 64 13.67 -17.04 -10.82
C GLY A 64 14.73 -16.63 -9.79
N THR A 65 14.41 -15.70 -8.92
CA THR A 65 15.30 -15.19 -7.87
C THR A 65 15.66 -16.31 -6.88
N SER A 66 16.93 -16.38 -6.51
CA SER A 66 17.42 -17.44 -5.63
C SER A 66 16.87 -17.33 -4.21
N PRO A 67 16.75 -18.44 -3.46
CA PRO A 67 16.35 -18.41 -2.05
C PRO A 67 17.24 -17.49 -1.19
N GLU A 68 18.53 -17.46 -1.46
CA GLU A 68 19.50 -16.62 -0.76
C GLU A 68 19.25 -15.13 -1.00
N SER A 69 18.90 -14.75 -2.23
CA SER A 69 18.56 -13.38 -2.59
C SER A 69 17.22 -12.95 -2.00
N ILE A 70 16.25 -13.86 -1.92
CA ILE A 70 14.97 -13.62 -1.25
C ILE A 70 15.19 -13.35 0.23
N ASP A 71 15.98 -14.20 0.90
CA ASP A 71 16.33 -14.06 2.32
C ASP A 71 17.07 -12.74 2.60
N ARG A 72 18.01 -12.34 1.73
CA ARG A 72 18.69 -11.04 1.83
C ARG A 72 17.75 -9.84 1.76
N ALA A 73 16.67 -9.92 1.02
CA ALA A 73 15.67 -8.86 0.93
C ALA A 73 14.73 -8.84 2.15
N GLU A 74 14.45 -10.01 2.76
CA GLU A 74 13.52 -10.15 3.88
C GLU A 74 14.21 -10.00 5.25
N ASP A 75 15.49 -10.36 5.37
CA ASP A 75 16.25 -10.21 6.61
C ASP A 75 16.66 -8.75 6.83
N ARG A 76 16.32 -8.21 8.01
CA ARG A 76 16.51 -6.80 8.33
C ARG A 76 17.97 -6.36 8.35
N GLU A 77 18.87 -7.19 8.85
CA GLU A 77 20.29 -6.83 8.96
C GLU A 77 20.93 -6.83 7.57
N ASN A 78 20.66 -7.86 6.78
CA ASN A 78 21.11 -7.95 5.40
C ASN A 78 20.58 -6.81 4.55
N TRP A 79 19.30 -6.46 4.71
CA TRP A 79 18.65 -5.33 4.03
C TRP A 79 19.29 -3.99 4.40
N ASN A 80 19.52 -3.75 5.70
CA ASN A 80 20.17 -2.53 6.17
C ASN A 80 21.60 -2.41 5.62
N GLN A 81 22.36 -3.52 5.57
CA GLN A 81 23.70 -3.55 5.00
C GLN A 81 23.65 -3.21 3.50
N LEU A 82 22.76 -3.84 2.74
CA LEU A 82 22.55 -3.58 1.30
C LEU A 82 22.28 -2.09 1.05
N CYS A 83 21.33 -1.51 1.77
CA CYS A 83 20.99 -0.09 1.59
C CYS A 83 22.17 0.84 1.93
N ALA A 84 22.94 0.51 2.97
CA ALA A 84 24.13 1.28 3.33
C ALA A 84 25.23 1.19 2.25
N GLU A 85 25.48 0.01 1.70
CA GLU A 85 26.46 -0.22 0.61
C GLU A 85 26.06 0.53 -0.67
N LEU A 86 24.78 0.51 -1.01
CA LEU A 86 24.21 1.22 -2.16
C LEU A 86 24.01 2.71 -1.92
N LYS A 87 24.19 3.19 -0.68
CA LYS A 87 23.93 4.58 -0.23
C LYS A 87 22.49 5.02 -0.51
N ILE A 88 21.54 4.13 -0.26
CA ILE A 88 20.10 4.39 -0.36
C ILE A 88 19.59 4.69 1.04
N LEU A 89 18.85 5.79 1.18
CA LEU A 89 18.27 6.18 2.48
C LEU A 89 17.16 5.23 2.90
N GLN A 90 17.11 4.94 4.20
CA GLN A 90 16.02 4.23 4.88
C GLN A 90 15.51 5.09 6.03
N PRO A 91 14.25 4.93 6.48
CA PRO A 91 13.83 5.48 7.75
C PRO A 91 14.76 5.00 8.87
N PRO A 92 15.30 5.89 9.71
CA PRO A 92 16.14 5.46 10.81
C PRO A 92 15.35 4.59 11.78
N GLY A 93 15.94 3.50 12.25
CA GLY A 93 15.26 2.54 13.12
C GLY A 93 16.21 1.67 13.91
N GLY A 94 15.64 0.68 14.58
CA GLY A 94 16.35 -0.33 15.34
C GLY A 94 15.45 -1.49 15.75
N THR A 95 16.04 -2.45 16.43
CA THR A 95 15.35 -3.63 16.98
C THR A 95 15.27 -3.52 18.50
N ALA A 96 14.22 -4.07 19.09
CA ALA A 96 14.06 -4.14 20.55
C ALA A 96 13.45 -5.47 20.97
N LYS A 97 13.92 -6.01 22.11
CA LYS A 97 13.43 -7.25 22.70
C LYS A 97 12.53 -7.00 23.91
N ASP A 98 12.57 -5.80 24.43
CA ASP A 98 11.77 -5.35 25.56
C ASP A 98 11.44 -3.84 25.45
N PHE A 99 10.62 -3.37 26.39
CA PHE A 99 10.22 -1.96 26.42
C PHE A 99 11.39 -0.99 26.62
N GLN A 100 12.41 -1.36 27.42
CA GLN A 100 13.54 -0.47 27.69
C GLN A 100 14.39 -0.24 26.44
N GLU A 101 14.70 -1.32 25.69
CA GLU A 101 15.38 -1.23 24.39
C GLU A 101 14.53 -0.45 23.39
N ALA A 102 13.20 -0.70 23.37
CA ALA A 102 12.27 0.03 22.51
C ALA A 102 12.28 1.55 22.77
N LEU A 103 12.28 1.93 24.05
CA LEU A 103 12.33 3.32 24.47
C LEU A 103 13.65 4.01 24.07
N GLU A 104 14.78 3.30 24.17
CA GLU A 104 16.08 3.80 23.74
C GLU A 104 16.13 4.05 22.23
N VAL A 105 15.59 3.13 21.42
CA VAL A 105 15.48 3.28 19.96
C VAL A 105 14.55 4.46 19.65
N ALA A 106 13.36 4.50 20.22
CA ALA A 106 12.38 5.57 19.98
C ALA A 106 12.93 6.96 20.31
N LYS A 107 13.66 7.11 21.43
CA LYS A 107 14.34 8.37 21.79
C LYS A 107 15.44 8.75 20.81
N LYS A 108 16.17 7.79 20.26
CA LYS A 108 17.23 8.01 19.28
C LYS A 108 16.67 8.47 17.93
N VAL A 109 15.60 7.83 17.45
CA VAL A 109 15.04 8.12 16.12
C VAL A 109 13.98 9.24 16.15
N GLY A 110 13.40 9.50 17.33
CA GLY A 110 12.33 10.47 17.55
C GLY A 110 10.94 9.94 17.21
N TYR A 111 9.91 10.47 17.89
CA TYR A 111 8.50 10.19 17.59
C TYR A 111 7.98 10.99 16.39
N PRO A 112 6.95 10.47 15.69
CA PRO A 112 6.31 9.16 15.86
C PRO A 112 7.18 8.03 15.36
N VAL A 113 6.97 6.82 15.92
CA VAL A 113 7.63 5.60 15.48
C VAL A 113 6.61 4.55 15.04
N LEU A 114 6.97 3.74 14.06
CA LEU A 114 6.24 2.54 13.68
C LEU A 114 6.84 1.35 14.42
N VAL A 115 6.02 0.69 15.24
CA VAL A 115 6.38 -0.54 15.93
C VAL A 115 5.79 -1.71 15.18
N ARG A 116 6.64 -2.68 14.81
CA ARG A 116 6.21 -3.86 14.05
C ARG A 116 6.95 -5.12 14.48
N PRO A 117 6.27 -6.27 14.54
CA PRO A 117 6.96 -7.55 14.78
C PRO A 117 7.88 -7.92 13.60
N SER A 118 8.99 -8.61 13.89
CA SER A 118 10.00 -8.97 12.86
C SER A 118 9.50 -9.95 11.80
N TYR A 119 8.46 -10.73 12.08
CA TYR A 119 8.04 -11.85 11.22
C TYR A 119 6.53 -11.89 11.02
N VAL A 120 5.89 -10.76 10.75
CA VAL A 120 4.44 -10.69 10.51
C VAL A 120 4.17 -10.29 9.07
N LEU A 121 3.21 -10.99 8.46
CA LEU A 121 2.78 -10.77 7.08
C LEU A 121 1.59 -9.80 7.02
N GLY A 122 1.59 -8.93 6.00
CA GLY A 122 0.44 -8.10 5.66
C GLY A 122 0.11 -7.02 6.70
N GLY A 123 1.13 -6.48 7.38
CA GLY A 123 0.95 -5.34 8.30
C GLY A 123 0.26 -5.66 9.62
N ARG A 124 0.01 -6.94 9.96
CA ARG A 124 -0.62 -7.33 11.22
C ARG A 124 0.20 -6.88 12.42
N ALA A 125 -0.49 -6.40 13.45
CA ALA A 125 0.09 -5.92 14.69
C ALA A 125 1.16 -4.81 14.52
N MET A 126 1.09 -4.04 13.43
CA MET A 126 1.84 -2.79 13.30
C MET A 126 1.09 -1.64 13.94
N GLU A 127 1.80 -0.78 14.68
CA GLU A 127 1.18 0.37 15.35
C GLU A 127 2.08 1.62 15.23
N ILE A 128 1.46 2.75 14.91
CA ILE A 128 2.13 4.05 14.91
C ILE A 128 2.01 4.64 16.31
N VAL A 129 3.13 4.89 16.93
CA VAL A 129 3.25 5.30 18.33
C VAL A 129 3.82 6.72 18.41
N TYR A 130 3.18 7.59 19.19
CA TYR A 130 3.47 9.02 19.24
C TYR A 130 4.18 9.47 20.51
N ASP A 131 4.20 8.65 21.55
CA ASP A 131 4.83 8.96 22.84
C ASP A 131 5.22 7.70 23.62
N ASP A 132 5.96 7.90 24.72
CA ASP A 132 6.45 6.83 25.59
C ASP A 132 5.31 5.98 26.18
N SER A 133 4.15 6.58 26.50
CA SER A 133 3.02 5.88 27.12
C SER A 133 2.34 4.94 26.13
N GLN A 134 2.17 5.39 24.88
CA GLN A 134 1.65 4.53 23.81
C GLN A 134 2.65 3.40 23.50
N LEU A 135 3.95 3.71 23.49
CA LEU A 135 4.98 2.69 23.28
C LEU A 135 4.92 1.59 24.33
N GLU A 136 4.77 1.97 25.62
CA GLU A 136 4.65 1.02 26.72
C GLU A 136 3.45 0.08 26.51
N LYS A 137 2.29 0.64 26.21
CA LYS A 137 1.06 -0.11 25.96
C LYS A 137 1.23 -1.08 24.78
N THR A 138 1.79 -0.62 23.66
CA THR A 138 2.01 -1.44 22.46
C THR A 138 2.96 -2.60 22.76
N MET A 139 4.06 -2.35 23.48
CA MET A 139 5.03 -3.37 23.87
C MET A 139 4.43 -4.40 24.83
N ASP A 140 3.57 -3.98 25.77
CA ASP A 140 2.86 -4.86 26.69
C ASP A 140 1.89 -5.79 25.93
N GLU A 141 1.14 -5.27 24.97
CA GLU A 141 0.24 -6.04 24.12
C GLU A 141 0.99 -7.07 23.28
N MET A 142 2.12 -6.69 22.66
CA MET A 142 2.97 -7.60 21.88
C MET A 142 3.61 -8.68 22.77
N THR A 143 4.03 -8.34 23.99
CA THR A 143 4.56 -9.29 24.96
C THR A 143 3.47 -10.30 25.38
N ARG A 144 2.26 -9.83 25.63
CA ARG A 144 1.12 -10.69 25.96
C ARG A 144 0.77 -11.64 24.81
N PHE A 145 0.75 -11.17 23.55
CA PHE A 145 0.52 -12.03 22.38
C PHE A 145 1.63 -13.09 22.25
N GLY A 146 2.89 -12.71 22.46
CA GLY A 146 4.03 -13.66 22.46
C GLY A 146 3.87 -14.77 23.50
N SER A 147 3.43 -14.42 24.71
CA SER A 147 3.19 -15.40 25.80
C SER A 147 2.05 -16.38 25.50
N LEU A 148 1.11 -16.00 24.65
CA LEU A 148 -0.02 -16.83 24.21
C LEU A 148 0.29 -17.61 22.92
N GLY A 149 1.49 -17.47 22.35
CA GLY A 149 1.87 -18.10 21.07
C GLY A 149 1.12 -17.52 19.86
N ILE A 150 0.54 -16.33 19.99
CA ILE A 150 -0.18 -15.65 18.91
C ILE A 150 0.84 -15.05 17.93
N GLU A 151 0.55 -15.15 16.64
CA GLU A 151 1.36 -14.54 15.60
C GLU A 151 1.47 -13.02 15.81
N GLY A 152 2.68 -12.47 15.68
CA GLY A 152 2.95 -11.06 15.97
C GLY A 152 3.37 -10.76 17.41
N GLY A 153 3.44 -11.77 18.27
CA GLY A 153 3.89 -11.60 19.65
C GLY A 153 5.42 -11.52 19.78
N LEU A 154 5.88 -10.74 20.76
CA LEU A 154 7.29 -10.57 21.13
C LEU A 154 7.83 -11.84 21.80
N SER A 155 9.03 -12.25 21.43
CA SER A 155 9.79 -13.29 22.14
C SER A 155 11.29 -12.98 22.10
N ALA A 156 12.10 -13.69 22.89
CA ALA A 156 13.56 -13.52 22.90
C ALA A 156 14.20 -13.77 21.52
N GLU A 157 13.57 -14.61 20.70
CA GLU A 157 14.02 -14.96 19.34
C GLU A 157 13.37 -14.09 18.25
N ARG A 158 12.37 -13.27 18.62
CA ARG A 158 11.58 -12.45 17.68
C ARG A 158 11.47 -11.04 18.23
N PRO A 159 12.49 -10.19 17.99
CA PRO A 159 12.44 -8.79 18.41
C PRO A 159 11.36 -8.03 17.62
N VAL A 160 10.95 -6.86 18.12
CA VAL A 160 10.18 -5.89 17.36
C VAL A 160 11.12 -4.94 16.62
N LEU A 161 10.64 -4.42 15.51
CA LEU A 161 11.29 -3.36 14.76
C LEU A 161 10.63 -2.03 15.14
N ILE A 162 11.46 -1.01 15.34
CA ILE A 162 11.02 0.34 15.64
C ILE A 162 11.69 1.26 14.65
N ASP A 163 10.88 1.77 13.73
CA ASP A 163 11.36 2.66 12.68
C ASP A 163 10.74 4.06 12.85
N ARG A 164 11.45 5.12 12.51
CA ARG A 164 10.89 6.45 12.41
C ARG A 164 9.73 6.43 11.43
N PHE A 165 8.54 6.83 11.88
CA PHE A 165 7.41 7.00 10.98
C PHE A 165 7.52 8.34 10.24
N LEU A 166 7.44 8.30 8.92
CA LEU A 166 7.55 9.49 8.08
C LEU A 166 6.15 10.08 7.84
N GLU A 167 5.68 10.89 8.80
CA GLU A 167 4.40 11.59 8.66
C GLU A 167 4.38 12.48 7.42
N ASP A 168 3.24 12.59 6.76
CA ASP A 168 3.02 13.41 5.57
C ASP A 168 3.98 13.05 4.40
N ALA A 169 4.53 11.84 4.38
CA ALA A 169 5.30 11.34 3.25
C ALA A 169 4.37 10.79 2.16
N THR A 170 4.77 10.96 0.91
CA THR A 170 4.11 10.31 -0.24
C THR A 170 4.69 8.91 -0.42
N GLU A 171 3.86 7.88 -0.36
CA GLU A 171 4.28 6.50 -0.65
C GLU A 171 4.33 6.27 -2.15
N VAL A 172 5.31 5.47 -2.59
CA VAL A 172 5.55 5.18 -4.00
C VAL A 172 5.92 3.72 -4.16
N ASP A 173 5.20 3.02 -5.03
CA ASP A 173 5.51 1.65 -5.43
C ASP A 173 6.17 1.62 -6.81
N VAL A 174 7.12 0.71 -6.99
CA VAL A 174 7.72 0.42 -8.30
C VAL A 174 7.68 -1.07 -8.56
N ASP A 175 7.06 -1.47 -9.66
CA ASP A 175 7.15 -2.83 -10.18
C ASP A 175 8.15 -2.90 -11.33
N ALA A 176 9.08 -3.83 -11.26
CA ALA A 176 10.11 -4.03 -12.26
C ALA A 176 10.36 -5.52 -12.53
N VAL A 177 11.00 -5.79 -13.67
CA VAL A 177 11.50 -7.13 -14.04
C VAL A 177 12.97 -7.01 -14.36
N ARG A 178 13.83 -7.87 -13.77
CA ARG A 178 15.24 -8.00 -14.10
C ARG A 178 15.51 -9.39 -14.66
N ASP A 179 16.35 -9.48 -15.69
CA ASP A 179 16.76 -10.75 -16.29
C ASP A 179 18.17 -11.21 -15.82
N HIS A 180 18.58 -12.38 -16.31
CA HIS A 180 19.87 -12.98 -15.98
C HIS A 180 21.06 -12.28 -16.67
N GLU A 181 20.84 -11.45 -17.70
CA GLU A 181 21.85 -10.62 -18.35
C GLU A 181 22.08 -9.29 -17.60
N GLY A 182 21.24 -8.97 -16.61
CA GLY A 182 21.31 -7.75 -15.80
C GLY A 182 20.44 -6.60 -16.32
N ASP A 183 19.71 -6.82 -17.41
CA ASP A 183 18.77 -5.83 -17.93
C ASP A 183 17.58 -5.66 -16.95
N VAL A 184 17.14 -4.40 -16.74
CA VAL A 184 16.00 -4.08 -15.88
C VAL A 184 14.95 -3.30 -16.65
N LEU A 185 13.75 -3.84 -16.71
CA LEU A 185 12.55 -3.19 -17.22
C LEU A 185 11.75 -2.62 -16.05
N ILE A 186 11.68 -1.30 -15.91
CA ILE A 186 10.75 -0.65 -15.01
C ILE A 186 9.34 -0.73 -15.63
N GLY A 187 8.40 -1.33 -14.93
CA GLY A 187 7.00 -1.42 -15.35
C GLY A 187 6.30 -0.08 -15.19
N ALA A 188 6.30 0.45 -13.98
CA ALA A 188 5.86 1.80 -13.67
C ALA A 188 6.36 2.24 -12.29
N VAL A 189 6.39 3.56 -12.09
CA VAL A 189 6.44 4.23 -10.79
C VAL A 189 5.03 4.68 -10.47
N MET A 190 4.51 4.31 -9.30
CA MET A 190 3.13 4.56 -8.87
C MET A 190 3.14 5.46 -7.64
N GLU A 191 2.47 6.60 -7.73
CA GLU A 191 2.25 7.50 -6.58
C GLU A 191 0.97 7.11 -5.86
N HIS A 192 1.02 6.97 -4.52
CA HIS A 192 -0.16 6.71 -3.70
C HIS A 192 -0.90 8.02 -3.40
N VAL A 193 -2.23 7.92 -3.32
CA VAL A 193 -3.11 9.05 -2.95
C VAL A 193 -3.20 9.17 -1.43
N GLU A 194 -3.27 8.04 -0.73
CA GLU A 194 -3.33 7.98 0.72
C GLU A 194 -1.96 8.26 1.35
N GLU A 195 -1.99 8.65 2.62
CA GLU A 195 -0.78 8.88 3.42
C GLU A 195 0.08 7.60 3.52
N ALA A 196 1.39 7.77 3.63
CA ALA A 196 2.32 6.67 3.88
C ALA A 196 1.94 5.90 5.16
N GLY A 197 2.11 4.58 5.12
CA GLY A 197 1.74 3.67 6.20
C GLY A 197 0.38 3.00 6.03
N ILE A 198 -0.36 3.30 4.96
CA ILE A 198 -1.52 2.53 4.52
C ILE A 198 -1.02 1.45 3.57
N HIS A 199 -1.51 0.20 3.75
CA HIS A 199 -1.09 -0.91 2.91
C HIS A 199 -1.32 -0.62 1.42
N SER A 200 -0.33 -0.88 0.57
CA SER A 200 -0.38 -0.59 -0.87
C SER A 200 -1.56 -1.24 -1.61
N GLY A 201 -2.08 -2.37 -1.09
CA GLY A 201 -3.30 -3.00 -1.60
C GLY A 201 -4.57 -2.17 -1.36
N ASP A 202 -4.57 -1.34 -0.32
CA ASP A 202 -5.73 -0.53 0.12
C ASP A 202 -5.65 0.92 -0.38
N SER A 203 -4.48 1.36 -0.84
CA SER A 203 -4.26 2.71 -1.37
C SER A 203 -4.68 2.82 -2.83
N ALA A 204 -5.21 3.98 -3.21
CA ALA A 204 -5.30 4.37 -4.60
C ALA A 204 -3.90 4.69 -5.14
N CYS A 205 -3.59 4.20 -6.35
CA CYS A 205 -2.28 4.42 -6.98
C CYS A 205 -2.44 5.05 -8.36
N VAL A 206 -1.59 6.01 -8.69
CA VAL A 206 -1.67 6.81 -9.92
C VAL A 206 -0.45 6.58 -10.81
N ILE A 207 -0.67 6.30 -12.09
CA ILE A 207 0.35 6.19 -13.14
C ILE A 207 0.00 7.14 -14.28
N PRO A 208 0.94 7.98 -14.73
CA PRO A 208 2.23 8.32 -14.11
C PRO A 208 2.04 9.13 -12.81
N PRO A 209 3.08 9.23 -11.95
CA PRO A 209 3.04 10.04 -10.73
C PRO A 209 2.67 11.49 -11.01
N PRO A 210 1.57 12.02 -10.44
CA PRO A 210 1.10 13.37 -10.79
C PRO A 210 1.82 14.50 -10.04
N ASN A 211 2.36 14.23 -8.85
CA ASN A 211 2.91 15.25 -7.96
C ASN A 211 4.42 15.12 -7.75
N LEU A 212 5.02 13.99 -8.12
CA LEU A 212 6.46 13.78 -7.97
C LEU A 212 7.26 14.55 -9.02
N LYS A 213 8.34 15.21 -8.58
CA LYS A 213 9.29 15.84 -9.49
C LYS A 213 9.99 14.78 -10.34
N LYS A 214 10.34 15.14 -11.56
CA LYS A 214 11.01 14.23 -12.50
C LYS A 214 12.31 13.65 -11.92
N GLU A 215 13.10 14.48 -11.26
CA GLU A 215 14.38 14.08 -10.62
C GLU A 215 14.15 13.04 -9.51
N ILE A 216 13.04 13.12 -8.78
CA ILE A 216 12.66 12.13 -7.77
C ILE A 216 12.29 10.80 -8.42
N VAL A 217 11.50 10.83 -9.50
CA VAL A 217 11.14 9.63 -10.26
C VAL A 217 12.39 8.95 -10.82
N GLU A 218 13.32 9.71 -11.42
CA GLU A 218 14.58 9.20 -11.93
C GLU A 218 15.45 8.59 -10.82
N LEU A 219 15.49 9.20 -9.64
CA LEU A 219 16.22 8.66 -8.48
C LEU A 219 15.58 7.33 -7.99
N ILE A 220 14.27 7.26 -7.91
CA ILE A 220 13.51 6.04 -7.53
C ILE A 220 13.81 4.91 -8.53
N GLU A 221 13.74 5.17 -9.84
CA GLU A 221 14.07 4.18 -10.86
C GLU A 221 15.52 3.73 -10.76
N SER A 222 16.46 4.67 -10.55
CA SER A 222 17.88 4.35 -10.37
C SER A 222 18.12 3.46 -9.14
N ASN A 223 17.48 3.78 -8.01
CA ASN A 223 17.59 2.98 -6.80
C ASN A 223 16.98 1.58 -6.98
N THR A 224 15.83 1.48 -7.65
CA THR A 224 15.21 0.19 -7.98
C THR A 224 16.13 -0.69 -8.81
N ARG A 225 16.82 -0.12 -9.82
CA ARG A 225 17.80 -0.87 -10.65
C ARG A 225 18.97 -1.37 -9.81
N LYS A 226 19.55 -0.54 -8.95
CA LYS A 226 20.66 -0.92 -8.05
C LYS A 226 20.26 -2.03 -7.08
N ILE A 227 19.08 -1.93 -6.47
CA ILE A 227 18.55 -2.95 -5.56
C ILE A 227 18.33 -4.28 -6.30
N ALA A 228 17.69 -4.23 -7.48
CA ALA A 228 17.45 -5.43 -8.28
C ALA A 228 18.75 -6.10 -8.76
N GLU A 229 19.78 -5.31 -9.06
CA GLU A 229 21.12 -5.79 -9.45
C GLU A 229 21.82 -6.45 -8.26
N ASP A 230 21.90 -5.78 -7.11
CA ASP A 230 22.61 -6.29 -5.92
C ASP A 230 21.97 -7.55 -5.34
N LEU A 231 20.63 -7.63 -5.37
CA LEU A 231 19.88 -8.83 -5.00
C LEU A 231 19.92 -9.93 -6.06
N ASP A 232 20.58 -9.75 -7.19
CA ASP A 232 20.56 -10.68 -8.35
C ASP A 232 19.15 -11.17 -8.69
N VAL A 233 18.19 -10.26 -8.73
CA VAL A 233 16.78 -10.60 -9.01
C VAL A 233 16.66 -11.21 -10.41
N LYS A 234 15.89 -12.28 -10.53
CA LYS A 234 15.50 -12.93 -11.80
C LYS A 234 13.99 -13.05 -11.86
N GLY A 235 13.34 -12.14 -12.52
CA GLY A 235 11.88 -12.01 -12.56
C GLY A 235 11.41 -10.70 -11.96
N LEU A 236 10.25 -10.75 -11.29
CA LEU A 236 9.61 -9.57 -10.70
C LEU A 236 10.29 -9.12 -9.40
N ILE A 237 10.31 -7.82 -9.23
CA ILE A 237 10.59 -7.15 -7.97
C ILE A 237 9.60 -5.98 -7.79
N ASN A 238 9.07 -5.85 -6.60
CA ASN A 238 8.36 -4.67 -6.14
C ASN A 238 9.23 -3.95 -5.10
N VAL A 239 9.40 -2.65 -5.25
CA VAL A 239 10.13 -1.82 -4.28
C VAL A 239 9.23 -0.69 -3.81
N GLN A 240 9.12 -0.54 -2.50
CA GLN A 240 8.32 0.50 -1.85
C GLN A 240 9.22 1.61 -1.34
N TYR A 241 8.81 2.84 -1.60
CA TYR A 241 9.50 4.06 -1.19
C TYR A 241 8.56 4.99 -0.44
N ALA A 242 9.13 5.87 0.37
CA ALA A 242 8.47 7.06 0.89
C ALA A 242 9.26 8.29 0.47
N VAL A 243 8.57 9.31 -0.04
CA VAL A 243 9.17 10.59 -0.42
C VAL A 243 8.73 11.64 0.58
N LYS A 244 9.69 12.28 1.24
CA LYS A 244 9.45 13.37 2.18
C LYS A 244 10.49 14.47 2.00
N ASP A 245 10.05 15.73 1.89
CA ASP A 245 10.93 16.89 1.75
C ASP A 245 11.96 16.73 0.61
N ASP A 246 11.54 16.15 -0.53
CA ASP A 246 12.38 15.79 -1.69
C ASP A 246 13.44 14.70 -1.42
N GLU A 247 13.43 14.06 -0.26
CA GLU A 247 14.28 12.89 0.03
C GLU A 247 13.52 11.59 -0.23
N VAL A 248 14.21 10.61 -0.82
CA VAL A 248 13.65 9.29 -1.16
C VAL A 248 14.18 8.25 -0.18
N TYR A 249 13.28 7.65 0.57
CA TYR A 249 13.55 6.58 1.52
C TYR A 249 13.01 5.26 0.98
N VAL A 250 13.85 4.22 0.91
CA VAL A 250 13.36 2.88 0.63
C VAL A 250 12.77 2.26 1.89
N ILE A 251 11.58 1.67 1.75
CA ILE A 251 10.88 0.99 2.84
C ILE A 251 11.19 -0.51 2.81
N GLU A 252 10.92 -1.15 1.68
CA GLU A 252 11.19 -2.58 1.49
C GLU A 252 11.32 -2.93 0.01
N ALA A 253 11.91 -4.10 -0.26
CA ALA A 253 11.92 -4.70 -1.58
C ALA A 253 11.42 -6.15 -1.51
N ASN A 254 10.54 -6.50 -2.41
CA ASN A 254 9.90 -7.80 -2.49
C ASN A 254 10.26 -8.46 -3.85
N PRO A 255 11.20 -9.43 -3.92
CA PRO A 255 11.57 -10.09 -5.17
C PRO A 255 10.51 -11.11 -5.62
N ARG A 256 9.30 -10.63 -5.83
CA ARG A 256 8.10 -11.39 -6.20
C ARG A 256 7.07 -10.48 -6.88
N ALA A 257 6.00 -11.10 -7.38
CA ALA A 257 4.83 -10.36 -7.85
C ALA A 257 4.16 -9.60 -6.71
N SER A 258 3.87 -8.35 -6.95
CA SER A 258 3.03 -7.49 -6.10
C SER A 258 1.56 -7.56 -6.56
N ARG A 259 0.68 -6.99 -5.78
CA ARG A 259 -0.74 -6.83 -6.15
C ARG A 259 -0.93 -5.78 -7.24
N THR A 260 0.01 -4.84 -7.37
CA THR A 260 -0.03 -3.76 -8.38
C THR A 260 0.39 -4.21 -9.78
N VAL A 261 1.05 -5.38 -9.94
CA VAL A 261 1.46 -5.91 -11.24
C VAL A 261 0.33 -5.98 -12.28
N PRO A 262 -0.89 -6.46 -11.96
CA PRO A 262 -2.00 -6.45 -12.91
C PRO A 262 -2.44 -5.05 -13.33
N PHE A 263 -2.44 -4.11 -12.39
CA PHE A 263 -2.75 -2.71 -12.66
C PHE A 263 -1.71 -2.07 -13.57
N VAL A 264 -0.41 -2.23 -13.25
CA VAL A 264 0.69 -1.73 -14.09
C VAL A 264 0.60 -2.29 -15.50
N ALA A 265 0.37 -3.60 -15.63
CA ALA A 265 0.26 -4.23 -16.93
C ALA A 265 -0.89 -3.68 -17.78
N LYS A 266 -2.04 -3.39 -17.17
CA LYS A 266 -3.20 -2.78 -17.85
C LYS A 266 -2.98 -1.32 -18.18
N ALA A 267 -2.40 -0.55 -17.25
CA ALA A 267 -2.17 0.88 -17.42
C ALA A 267 -1.13 1.19 -18.49
N THR A 268 -0.06 0.38 -18.57
CA THR A 268 1.07 0.61 -19.49
C THR A 268 1.02 -0.22 -20.77
N GLY A 269 0.19 -1.26 -20.81
CA GLY A 269 0.17 -2.24 -21.89
C GLY A 269 1.34 -3.24 -21.86
N ILE A 270 2.19 -3.20 -20.82
CA ILE A 270 3.35 -4.09 -20.66
C ILE A 270 2.94 -5.33 -19.85
N PRO A 271 2.90 -6.54 -20.43
CA PRO A 271 2.42 -7.74 -19.74
C PRO A 271 3.47 -8.30 -18.75
N LEU A 272 3.73 -7.59 -17.65
CA LEU A 272 4.83 -7.86 -16.72
C LEU A 272 4.89 -9.30 -16.21
N ALA A 273 3.75 -9.91 -15.84
CA ALA A 273 3.71 -11.28 -15.34
C ALA A 273 4.16 -12.28 -16.41
N LYS A 274 3.74 -12.07 -17.67
CA LYS A 274 4.16 -12.93 -18.79
C LYS A 274 5.64 -12.75 -19.13
N ILE A 275 6.14 -11.51 -19.09
CA ILE A 275 7.56 -11.19 -19.28
C ILE A 275 8.38 -11.87 -18.19
N ALA A 276 7.99 -11.70 -16.92
CA ALA A 276 8.68 -12.30 -15.79
C ALA A 276 8.71 -13.82 -15.85
N SER A 277 7.60 -14.46 -16.22
CA SER A 277 7.54 -15.93 -16.38
C SER A 277 8.57 -16.43 -17.41
N ARG A 278 8.73 -15.72 -18.53
CA ARG A 278 9.73 -16.07 -19.53
C ARG A 278 11.16 -15.76 -19.09
N VAL A 279 11.34 -14.67 -18.35
CA VAL A 279 12.64 -14.30 -17.74
C VAL A 279 13.08 -15.35 -16.72
N MET A 280 12.20 -15.81 -15.85
CA MET A 280 12.47 -16.88 -14.89
C MET A 280 12.84 -18.20 -15.56
N MET A 281 12.37 -18.41 -16.79
CA MET A 281 12.76 -19.54 -17.64
C MET A 281 13.94 -19.19 -18.59
N ASN A 282 14.82 -18.26 -18.18
CA ASN A 282 16.05 -17.86 -18.84
C ASN A 282 15.89 -17.21 -20.23
N THR A 283 14.77 -16.53 -20.52
CA THR A 283 14.65 -15.68 -21.69
C THR A 283 15.06 -14.26 -21.32
N SER A 284 16.02 -13.66 -22.04
CA SER A 284 16.45 -12.28 -21.72
C SER A 284 15.42 -11.24 -22.18
N LEU A 285 15.41 -10.08 -21.51
CA LEU A 285 14.56 -8.94 -21.90
C LEU A 285 14.91 -8.45 -23.30
N LYS A 286 16.19 -8.52 -23.69
CA LYS A 286 16.63 -8.22 -25.06
C LYS A 286 15.93 -9.10 -26.08
N LYS A 287 15.91 -10.43 -25.85
CA LYS A 287 15.23 -11.36 -26.75
C LYS A 287 13.73 -11.11 -26.81
N LEU A 288 13.10 -10.77 -25.68
CA LEU A 288 11.67 -10.45 -25.64
C LEU A 288 11.34 -9.16 -26.41
N ARG A 289 12.26 -8.18 -26.44
CA ARG A 289 12.11 -6.99 -27.31
C ARG A 289 12.25 -7.35 -28.78
N GLU A 290 13.24 -8.17 -29.13
CA GLU A 290 13.43 -8.65 -30.51
C GLU A 290 12.23 -9.45 -31.03
N GLU A 291 11.57 -10.21 -30.19
CA GLU A 291 10.33 -10.95 -30.48
C GLU A 291 9.09 -10.02 -30.55
N GLY A 292 9.20 -8.74 -30.23
CA GLY A 292 8.09 -7.78 -30.17
C GLY A 292 7.14 -8.00 -28.98
N PHE A 293 7.57 -8.81 -28.00
CA PHE A 293 6.78 -9.10 -26.80
C PHE A 293 6.79 -7.96 -25.78
N ILE A 294 7.89 -7.22 -25.72
CA ILE A 294 7.97 -5.96 -24.97
C ILE A 294 7.85 -4.84 -26.00
N GLN A 295 6.72 -4.17 -25.96
CA GLN A 295 6.49 -2.96 -26.74
C GLN A 295 6.86 -1.74 -25.94
N GLU A 296 7.24 -0.64 -26.64
CA GLU A 296 7.33 0.67 -25.97
C GLU A 296 5.99 0.98 -25.30
N PRO A 297 6.03 1.55 -24.08
CA PRO A 297 4.79 1.96 -23.40
C PRO A 297 3.95 2.79 -24.35
N VAL A 298 2.65 2.51 -24.40
CA VAL A 298 1.74 3.35 -25.17
C VAL A 298 1.88 4.77 -24.61
N LYS A 299 2.56 5.64 -25.37
CA LYS A 299 2.65 7.07 -25.05
C LYS A 299 1.26 7.66 -25.26
N GLY A 300 0.40 7.50 -24.28
CA GLY A 300 -0.88 8.20 -24.18
C GLY A 300 -0.75 9.31 -23.15
N ASP A 301 -1.43 10.42 -23.41
CA ASP A 301 -1.57 11.49 -22.40
C ASP A 301 -2.56 11.09 -21.29
N HIS A 302 -2.86 9.79 -21.14
CA HIS A 302 -3.81 9.31 -20.15
C HIS A 302 -3.14 9.04 -18.81
N ILE A 303 -3.93 9.21 -17.76
CA ILE A 303 -3.61 8.88 -16.39
C ILE A 303 -4.46 7.69 -15.99
N SER A 304 -3.86 6.71 -15.35
CA SER A 304 -4.54 5.54 -14.80
C SER A 304 -4.52 5.59 -13.28
N VAL A 305 -5.66 5.35 -12.65
CA VAL A 305 -5.79 5.27 -11.20
C VAL A 305 -6.33 3.89 -10.81
N LYS A 306 -5.58 3.18 -9.98
CA LYS A 306 -6.07 1.99 -9.29
C LYS A 306 -6.83 2.43 -8.04
N GLU A 307 -7.95 1.79 -7.76
CA GLU A 307 -8.70 1.98 -6.53
C GLU A 307 -8.98 0.65 -5.86
N ALA A 308 -8.91 0.61 -4.53
CA ALA A 308 -9.21 -0.58 -3.75
C ALA A 308 -10.72 -0.82 -3.62
N VAL A 309 -11.14 -2.07 -3.68
CA VAL A 309 -12.51 -2.46 -3.32
C VAL A 309 -12.52 -2.90 -1.86
N LEU A 310 -13.12 -2.09 -1.00
CA LEU A 310 -13.20 -2.28 0.44
C LEU A 310 -14.57 -2.81 0.84
N PRO A 311 -14.66 -3.94 1.59
CA PRO A 311 -15.93 -4.60 1.88
C PRO A 311 -16.65 -4.05 3.13
N PHE A 312 -16.42 -2.80 3.53
CA PHE A 312 -16.98 -2.23 4.76
C PHE A 312 -18.50 -2.23 4.79
N ASN A 313 -19.16 -2.14 3.64
CA ASN A 313 -20.62 -2.28 3.54
C ASN A 313 -21.16 -3.66 3.94
N ARG A 314 -20.30 -4.70 3.90
CA ARG A 314 -20.63 -6.07 4.34
C ARG A 314 -20.30 -6.31 5.81
N PHE A 315 -19.47 -5.46 6.39
CA PHE A 315 -18.97 -5.55 7.77
C PHE A 315 -19.15 -4.20 8.48
N PRO A 316 -20.39 -3.77 8.77
CA PRO A 316 -20.67 -2.44 9.30
C PRO A 316 -20.09 -2.18 10.70
N GLU A 317 -19.69 -3.23 11.42
CA GLU A 317 -19.02 -3.12 12.73
C GLU A 317 -17.50 -2.98 12.61
N ALA A 318 -16.93 -3.18 11.40
CA ALA A 318 -15.50 -3.02 11.19
C ALA A 318 -15.13 -1.54 11.12
N ASP A 319 -14.03 -1.17 11.78
CA ASP A 319 -13.49 0.18 11.66
C ASP A 319 -13.02 0.42 10.21
N PRO A 320 -13.55 1.45 9.52
CA PRO A 320 -13.16 1.77 8.14
C PRO A 320 -11.81 2.48 8.03
N VAL A 321 -11.13 2.78 9.15
CA VAL A 321 -9.81 3.40 9.12
C VAL A 321 -8.81 2.46 8.48
N LEU A 322 -8.17 2.93 7.41
CA LEU A 322 -7.09 2.22 6.75
C LEU A 322 -5.78 2.34 7.54
N GLY A 323 -4.94 1.36 7.39
CA GLY A 323 -3.66 1.28 8.08
C GLY A 323 -2.71 0.30 7.39
N PRO A 324 -1.67 -0.14 8.07
CA PRO A 324 -0.68 -1.04 7.47
C PRO A 324 -1.23 -2.46 7.20
N GLU A 325 -2.36 -2.86 7.80
CA GLU A 325 -3.02 -4.14 7.55
C GLU A 325 -3.95 -4.04 6.34
N MET A 326 -3.78 -4.95 5.37
CA MET A 326 -4.62 -4.99 4.18
C MET A 326 -6.05 -5.44 4.45
N ARG A 327 -7.03 -4.68 3.95
CA ARG A 327 -8.47 -4.93 4.09
C ARG A 327 -9.23 -5.08 2.77
N SER A 328 -8.63 -4.68 1.66
CA SER A 328 -9.25 -4.76 0.34
C SER A 328 -9.46 -6.21 -0.12
N THR A 329 -10.52 -6.42 -0.90
CA THR A 329 -10.89 -7.71 -1.48
C THR A 329 -10.70 -7.75 -2.99
N GLY A 330 -10.42 -6.63 -3.62
CA GLY A 330 -10.20 -6.49 -5.05
C GLY A 330 -9.73 -5.08 -5.40
N GLU A 331 -9.57 -4.85 -6.68
CA GLU A 331 -9.15 -3.57 -7.23
C GLU A 331 -9.85 -3.27 -8.54
N VAL A 332 -10.02 -1.99 -8.84
CA VAL A 332 -10.57 -1.46 -10.08
C VAL A 332 -9.65 -0.40 -10.66
N MET A 333 -9.90 0.05 -11.89
CA MET A 333 -9.09 1.05 -12.55
C MET A 333 -9.96 2.11 -13.22
N GLY A 334 -9.62 3.38 -13.03
CA GLY A 334 -10.12 4.51 -13.80
C GLY A 334 -9.04 5.04 -14.75
N ILE A 335 -9.44 5.46 -15.96
CA ILE A 335 -8.54 6.07 -16.95
C ILE A 335 -9.16 7.35 -17.47
N ASP A 336 -8.37 8.44 -17.50
CA ASP A 336 -8.75 9.70 -18.12
C ASP A 336 -7.51 10.54 -18.49
N LEU A 337 -7.74 11.72 -19.07
CA LEU A 337 -6.68 12.69 -19.41
C LEU A 337 -6.19 13.51 -18.20
N THR A 338 -6.92 13.48 -17.09
CA THR A 338 -6.54 14.17 -15.84
C THR A 338 -6.64 13.22 -14.66
N SER A 339 -5.76 13.41 -13.66
CA SER A 339 -5.75 12.59 -12.44
C SER A 339 -7.09 12.64 -11.70
N GLY A 340 -7.71 13.82 -11.60
CA GLY A 340 -9.00 13.97 -10.92
C GLY A 340 -10.14 13.19 -11.60
N LEU A 341 -10.22 13.20 -12.94
CA LEU A 341 -11.24 12.43 -13.67
C LEU A 341 -10.94 10.92 -13.64
N ALA A 342 -9.67 10.52 -13.75
CA ALA A 342 -9.29 9.12 -13.62
C ALA A 342 -9.63 8.60 -12.21
N PHE A 343 -9.33 9.38 -11.16
CA PHE A 343 -9.70 9.07 -9.78
C PHE A 343 -11.22 8.99 -9.59
N ALA A 344 -11.98 9.95 -10.10
CA ALA A 344 -13.45 9.92 -10.03
C ALA A 344 -14.02 8.64 -10.68
N LYS A 345 -13.47 8.23 -11.84
CA LYS A 345 -13.86 6.97 -12.50
C LYS A 345 -13.50 5.74 -11.68
N SER A 346 -12.34 5.73 -11.02
CA SER A 346 -11.96 4.62 -10.16
C SER A 346 -12.86 4.51 -8.93
N GLN A 347 -13.24 5.64 -8.31
CA GLN A 347 -14.22 5.68 -7.22
C GLN A 347 -15.58 5.09 -7.62
N ILE A 348 -16.09 5.49 -8.78
CA ILE A 348 -17.36 4.97 -9.31
C ILE A 348 -17.25 3.46 -9.56
N ALA A 349 -16.13 3.00 -10.12
CA ALA A 349 -15.88 1.58 -10.39
C ALA A 349 -15.74 0.74 -9.10
N ALA A 350 -15.22 1.33 -8.02
CA ALA A 350 -15.14 0.71 -6.69
C ALA A 350 -16.50 0.61 -5.96
N GLY A 351 -17.55 1.19 -6.54
CA GLY A 351 -18.90 1.22 -5.97
C GLY A 351 -19.23 2.51 -5.20
N GLY A 352 -18.33 3.49 -5.21
CA GLY A 352 -18.55 4.82 -4.65
C GLY A 352 -19.40 5.67 -5.61
N ALA A 353 -20.58 6.11 -5.18
CA ALA A 353 -21.37 7.06 -5.95
C ALA A 353 -20.96 8.49 -5.58
N LEU A 354 -20.21 9.16 -6.46
CA LEU A 354 -19.91 10.58 -6.25
C LEU A 354 -21.19 11.42 -6.46
N PRO A 355 -21.56 12.28 -5.52
CA PRO A 355 -22.78 13.08 -5.64
C PRO A 355 -22.62 14.15 -6.71
N THR A 356 -23.69 14.37 -7.47
CA THR A 356 -23.80 15.46 -8.46
C THR A 356 -24.64 16.62 -7.95
N GLU A 357 -25.32 16.47 -6.83
CA GLU A 357 -26.14 17.47 -6.15
C GLU A 357 -26.18 17.19 -4.65
N GLY A 358 -26.61 18.17 -3.85
CA GLY A 358 -26.74 18.01 -2.41
C GLY A 358 -25.70 18.78 -1.62
N THR A 359 -25.36 18.29 -0.43
CA THR A 359 -24.52 18.99 0.55
C THR A 359 -23.23 18.24 0.84
N VAL A 360 -22.12 18.97 0.83
CA VAL A 360 -20.79 18.51 1.24
C VAL A 360 -20.52 18.96 2.67
N PHE A 361 -20.18 18.01 3.55
CA PHE A 361 -19.66 18.34 4.86
C PHE A 361 -18.12 18.42 4.82
N MET A 362 -17.57 19.53 5.30
CA MET A 362 -16.11 19.77 5.33
C MET A 362 -15.60 19.99 6.75
N SER A 363 -14.57 19.22 7.13
CA SER A 363 -13.85 19.37 8.39
C SER A 363 -12.35 19.20 8.14
N LEU A 364 -11.62 20.32 8.08
CA LEU A 364 -10.24 20.36 7.63
C LEU A 364 -9.27 20.72 8.76
N ALA A 365 -8.15 20.02 8.82
CA ALA A 365 -6.99 20.43 9.59
C ALA A 365 -6.40 21.72 9.02
N ASP A 366 -5.65 22.48 9.85
CA ASP A 366 -5.14 23.79 9.42
C ASP A 366 -4.18 23.70 8.22
N ARG A 367 -3.40 22.61 8.13
CA ARG A 367 -2.48 22.32 7.01
C ARG A 367 -3.20 22.14 5.67
N ASP A 368 -4.43 21.61 5.69
CA ASP A 368 -5.18 21.23 4.47
C ASP A 368 -6.19 22.30 4.04
N LYS A 369 -6.32 23.39 4.79
CA LYS A 369 -7.31 24.43 4.51
C LYS A 369 -7.10 25.12 3.17
N SER A 370 -5.84 25.31 2.74
CA SER A 370 -5.55 25.96 1.45
C SER A 370 -6.00 25.10 0.27
N SER A 371 -5.71 23.82 0.29
CA SER A 371 -6.18 22.86 -0.73
C SER A 371 -7.68 22.67 -0.66
N GLY A 372 -8.23 22.59 0.55
CA GLY A 372 -9.66 22.49 0.78
C GLY A 372 -10.45 23.70 0.32
N LEU A 373 -9.85 24.90 0.29
CA LEU A 373 -10.46 26.11 -0.28
C LEU A 373 -10.74 25.95 -1.78
N GLU A 374 -9.79 25.41 -2.53
CA GLU A 374 -9.96 25.18 -3.97
C GLU A 374 -11.01 24.07 -4.22
N ALA A 375 -11.02 23.02 -3.42
CA ALA A 375 -12.05 21.99 -3.46
C ALA A 375 -13.45 22.59 -3.17
N ALA A 376 -13.58 23.41 -2.12
CA ALA A 376 -14.84 24.08 -1.75
C ALA A 376 -15.37 24.96 -2.89
N LYS A 377 -14.51 25.77 -3.52
CA LYS A 377 -14.88 26.55 -4.72
C LYS A 377 -15.32 25.65 -5.87
N GLY A 378 -14.67 24.49 -6.02
CA GLY A 378 -15.06 23.48 -7.00
C GLY A 378 -16.47 22.94 -6.75
N PHE A 379 -16.79 22.56 -5.53
CA PHE A 379 -18.09 22.05 -5.12
C PHE A 379 -19.21 23.08 -5.38
N LEU A 380 -18.99 24.36 -5.02
CA LEU A 380 -19.95 25.42 -5.31
C LEU A 380 -20.19 25.62 -6.82
N ARG A 381 -19.12 25.52 -7.65
CA ARG A 381 -19.27 25.58 -9.12
C ARG A 381 -20.10 24.43 -9.69
N LEU A 382 -20.07 23.28 -9.04
CA LEU A 382 -20.90 22.12 -9.38
C LEU A 382 -22.33 22.22 -8.83
N GLY A 383 -22.66 23.26 -8.08
CA GLY A 383 -24.00 23.47 -7.51
C GLY A 383 -24.23 22.76 -6.18
N LEU A 384 -23.18 22.22 -5.55
CA LEU A 384 -23.27 21.61 -4.23
C LEU A 384 -23.28 22.69 -3.13
N GLU A 385 -24.01 22.45 -2.05
CA GLU A 385 -23.95 23.27 -0.84
C GLU A 385 -22.83 22.81 0.08
N ILE A 386 -22.27 23.73 0.88
CA ILE A 386 -21.20 23.41 1.83
C ILE A 386 -21.68 23.67 3.25
N VAL A 387 -21.49 22.66 4.12
CA VAL A 387 -21.57 22.81 5.57
C VAL A 387 -20.21 22.44 6.17
N ALA A 388 -19.79 23.15 7.21
CA ALA A 388 -18.43 22.95 7.73
C ALA A 388 -18.35 23.15 9.24
N THR A 389 -17.35 22.50 9.88
CA THR A 389 -17.01 22.75 11.29
C THR A 389 -16.52 24.19 11.49
N GLY A 390 -16.71 24.75 12.69
CA GLY A 390 -16.50 26.17 12.99
C GLY A 390 -15.18 26.75 12.47
N GLY A 391 -14.05 26.06 12.69
CA GLY A 391 -12.73 26.52 12.23
C GLY A 391 -12.53 26.43 10.71
N THR A 392 -13.11 25.41 10.06
CA THR A 392 -13.12 25.27 8.61
C THR A 392 -14.03 26.30 7.97
N ALA A 393 -15.25 26.49 8.51
CA ALA A 393 -16.22 27.48 8.04
C ALA A 393 -15.63 28.90 8.10
N ALA A 394 -15.03 29.31 9.23
CA ALA A 394 -14.42 30.63 9.36
C ALA A 394 -13.37 30.89 8.28
N TYR A 395 -12.46 29.94 8.05
CA TYR A 395 -11.43 30.07 7.02
C TYR A 395 -12.01 30.18 5.60
N LEU A 396 -12.99 29.34 5.29
CA LEU A 396 -13.63 29.33 3.96
C LEU A 396 -14.40 30.62 3.69
N GLU A 397 -15.15 31.12 4.68
CA GLU A 397 -15.90 32.40 4.58
C GLU A 397 -14.98 33.60 4.43
N GLU A 398 -13.88 33.67 5.18
CA GLU A 398 -12.85 34.73 5.06
C GLU A 398 -12.24 34.75 3.64
N ASN A 399 -12.24 33.62 2.94
CA ASN A 399 -11.75 33.47 1.56
C ASN A 399 -12.88 33.48 0.50
N GLY A 400 -14.08 33.97 0.87
CA GLY A 400 -15.18 34.23 -0.05
C GLY A 400 -16.02 33.01 -0.43
N VAL A 401 -15.93 31.90 0.30
CA VAL A 401 -16.77 30.73 0.12
C VAL A 401 -18.03 30.85 0.97
N ASN A 402 -19.20 30.70 0.35
CA ASN A 402 -20.47 30.72 1.08
C ASN A 402 -20.69 29.36 1.79
N ILE A 403 -20.90 29.40 3.10
CA ILE A 403 -21.20 28.23 3.93
C ILE A 403 -22.69 28.26 4.30
N ALA A 404 -23.41 27.22 3.92
CA ALA A 404 -24.85 27.12 4.17
C ALA A 404 -25.15 26.97 5.67
N HIS A 405 -24.31 26.23 6.40
CA HIS A 405 -24.47 26.02 7.84
C HIS A 405 -23.17 25.69 8.53
N ARG A 406 -22.93 26.25 9.74
CA ARG A 406 -21.82 25.85 10.59
C ARG A 406 -22.23 24.70 11.50
N VAL A 407 -21.42 23.63 11.50
CA VAL A 407 -21.66 22.41 12.23
C VAL A 407 -20.97 22.48 13.59
N ALA A 408 -21.67 22.12 14.66
CA ALA A 408 -21.13 22.06 16.02
C ALA A 408 -20.12 20.92 16.15
N LYS A 409 -19.19 21.03 17.09
CA LYS A 409 -18.32 19.91 17.44
C LYS A 409 -19.12 18.81 18.14
N ILE A 410 -18.60 17.59 18.03
CA ILE A 410 -19.20 16.44 18.74
C ILE A 410 -19.18 16.74 20.26
N GLY A 411 -20.36 16.68 20.88
CA GLY A 411 -20.55 16.97 22.32
C GLY A 411 -20.85 18.42 22.67
N GLU A 412 -20.89 19.35 21.71
CA GLU A 412 -21.39 20.72 21.91
C GLU A 412 -22.91 20.79 21.62
N ASP A 413 -23.54 21.83 22.16
CA ASP A 413 -24.96 22.11 21.88
C ASP A 413 -25.15 22.47 20.40
N GLY A 414 -26.08 21.78 19.73
CA GLY A 414 -26.39 21.98 18.32
C GLY A 414 -26.42 20.69 17.50
N THR A 415 -26.49 20.83 16.18
CA THR A 415 -26.38 19.70 15.27
C THR A 415 -24.91 19.43 15.00
N ASP A 416 -24.41 18.36 15.56
CA ASP A 416 -23.04 17.89 15.31
C ASP A 416 -22.94 17.12 13.97
N ALA A 417 -21.69 16.86 13.55
CA ALA A 417 -21.39 16.20 12.27
C ALA A 417 -22.05 14.81 12.16
N VAL A 418 -22.01 14.01 13.22
CA VAL A 418 -22.56 12.64 13.23
C VAL A 418 -24.06 12.64 13.04
N ARG A 419 -24.76 13.51 13.77
CA ARG A 419 -26.23 13.68 13.63
C ARG A 419 -26.61 14.15 12.25
N LEU A 420 -25.82 15.07 11.67
CA LEU A 420 -26.07 15.63 10.34
C LEU A 420 -25.88 14.56 9.25
N ILE A 421 -24.81 13.77 9.34
CA ILE A 421 -24.54 12.63 8.45
C ILE A 421 -25.69 11.62 8.51
N ARG A 422 -26.06 11.17 9.73
CA ARG A 422 -27.15 10.21 9.95
C ARG A 422 -28.53 10.73 9.55
N SER A 423 -28.69 12.02 9.41
CA SER A 423 -29.99 12.60 8.97
C SER A 423 -30.24 12.49 7.46
N GLY A 424 -29.30 11.96 6.68
CA GLY A 424 -29.36 11.84 5.21
C GLY A 424 -29.22 13.18 4.47
N LYS A 425 -28.82 14.25 5.17
CA LYS A 425 -28.66 15.59 4.56
C LYS A 425 -27.29 15.81 3.93
N ILE A 426 -26.34 14.91 4.16
CA ILE A 426 -24.98 14.97 3.63
C ILE A 426 -24.83 13.92 2.54
N GLN A 427 -24.29 14.31 1.40
CA GLN A 427 -24.02 13.43 0.25
C GLN A 427 -22.54 13.18 0.03
N LEU A 428 -21.65 14.00 0.63
CA LEU A 428 -20.21 13.84 0.57
C LEU A 428 -19.59 14.35 1.87
N VAL A 429 -18.62 13.63 2.39
CA VAL A 429 -17.80 14.02 3.54
C VAL A 429 -16.38 14.28 3.08
N VAL A 430 -15.82 15.44 3.42
CA VAL A 430 -14.39 15.77 3.27
C VAL A 430 -13.83 16.02 4.66
N ASN A 431 -12.96 15.12 5.12
CA ASN A 431 -12.46 15.16 6.48
C ASN A 431 -10.95 14.92 6.56
N SER A 432 -10.19 15.94 6.91
CA SER A 432 -8.81 15.78 7.34
C SER A 432 -8.69 15.93 8.85
N PRO A 433 -8.14 14.93 9.56
CA PRO A 433 -8.12 14.91 11.02
C PRO A 433 -7.15 15.96 11.59
N ARG A 434 -7.50 16.52 12.75
CA ARG A 434 -6.59 17.36 13.54
C ARG A 434 -5.73 16.48 14.45
N GLY A 435 -4.46 16.87 14.58
CA GLY A 435 -3.59 16.36 15.62
C GLY A 435 -2.81 15.10 15.27
N ARG A 436 -1.84 14.81 16.13
CA ARG A 436 -1.00 13.61 16.14
C ARG A 436 -1.66 12.58 17.05
N GLY A 437 -1.74 11.34 16.62
CA GLY A 437 -2.32 10.25 17.42
C GLY A 437 -3.60 9.68 16.84
N PRO A 438 -4.16 8.64 17.48
CA PRO A 438 -5.39 8.00 17.03
C PRO A 438 -6.42 9.08 16.76
N ARG A 439 -6.93 9.09 15.58
CA ARG A 439 -7.75 10.13 14.94
C ARG A 439 -9.15 10.25 15.57
N ALA A 440 -9.21 10.33 16.90
CA ALA A 440 -10.42 10.17 17.70
C ALA A 440 -11.60 11.05 17.25
N ASP A 441 -11.32 12.31 16.87
CA ASP A 441 -12.40 13.21 16.40
C ASP A 441 -12.90 12.86 14.99
N GLY A 442 -12.05 12.23 14.17
CA GLY A 442 -12.40 11.75 12.83
C GLY A 442 -13.14 10.43 12.83
N ASP A 443 -12.90 9.56 13.81
CA ASP A 443 -13.45 8.19 13.85
C ASP A 443 -14.98 8.18 13.85
N HIS A 444 -15.60 9.06 14.63
CA HIS A 444 -17.06 9.18 14.67
C HIS A 444 -17.65 9.67 13.35
N ILE A 445 -16.95 10.59 12.65
CA ILE A 445 -17.37 11.12 11.35
C ILE A 445 -17.25 10.03 10.29
N ARG A 446 -16.10 9.36 10.23
CA ARG A 446 -15.84 8.26 9.29
C ARG A 446 -16.79 7.09 9.50
N GLY A 447 -16.93 6.65 10.75
CA GLY A 447 -17.86 5.57 11.10
C GLY A 447 -19.31 5.89 10.73
N ALA A 448 -19.75 7.14 10.94
CA ALA A 448 -21.07 7.57 10.53
C ALA A 448 -21.22 7.59 8.99
N ALA A 449 -20.24 8.12 8.27
CA ALA A 449 -20.25 8.16 6.81
C ALA A 449 -20.28 6.75 6.20
N ALA A 450 -19.44 5.83 6.72
CA ALA A 450 -19.39 4.45 6.27
C ALA A 450 -20.71 3.70 6.54
N ALA A 451 -21.30 3.88 7.74
CA ALA A 451 -22.58 3.26 8.10
C ALA A 451 -23.74 3.71 7.20
N GLU A 452 -23.74 4.96 6.77
CA GLU A 452 -24.76 5.53 5.89
C GLU A 452 -24.42 5.40 4.39
N GLY A 453 -23.27 4.79 4.05
CA GLY A 453 -22.81 4.62 2.68
C GLY A 453 -22.49 5.94 1.95
N ILE A 454 -22.10 6.97 2.72
CA ILE A 454 -21.75 8.30 2.17
C ILE A 454 -20.27 8.31 1.78
N PRO A 455 -19.93 8.74 0.55
CA PRO A 455 -18.54 8.88 0.13
C PRO A 455 -17.76 9.79 1.08
N LEU A 456 -16.54 9.36 1.41
CA LEU A 456 -15.61 10.06 2.30
C LEU A 456 -14.28 10.27 1.58
N LEU A 457 -13.81 11.51 1.59
CA LEU A 457 -12.52 11.95 1.05
C LEU A 457 -11.65 12.57 2.15
#